data_ea4baa93838cae19bdeaeedd39b9ba12
#
_entry.id   ea4baa93838cae19bdeaeedd39b9ba12
#
_cell.length_a   1.000
_cell.length_b   1.000
_cell.length_c   1.000
_cell.angle_alpha   90.00
_cell.angle_beta   90.00
_cell.angle_gamma   90.00
#
_symmetry.space_group_name_H-M   'P 1'
#
loop_
_entity.id
_entity.type
_entity.pdbx_description
1 polymer ?
#
loop_
_entity_poly.entity_id
_entity_poly.type
_entity_poly.pdbx_seq_one_letter_code
_entity_poly.pdbx_strand_id
1 'polypeptide(L)'
;MNLPDRVLVYGVTGSGKTTALAIGARTGLPVTLVDELTWLPGWVLVETSVQREVIGEIVAGERWVLDSSYGDWLGFVLPRAQLVVGLDYPRWLSLARLVRRTVSRVITKEPLCNGNVETWSKVFERDSIIRWHFRSFARKRRRMRAWAADPEMPPVLLFGHPRELAAWMESVLPG
;
A
#
# COMPACT_ATOMS: atom_id res chain seq x y z
N MET A 1 16.50 -1.68 17.42
CA MET A 1 16.96 -1.83 16.02
C MET A 1 16.30 -0.69 15.26
N ASN A 2 17.06 0.19 14.62
CA ASN A 2 16.46 1.30 13.87
C ASN A 2 15.86 0.77 12.57
N LEU A 3 14.68 1.25 12.23
CA LEU A 3 14.07 0.95 10.93
C LEU A 3 14.96 1.54 9.83
N PRO A 4 15.16 0.85 8.70
CA PRO A 4 15.90 1.42 7.58
C PRO A 4 15.15 2.60 6.94
N ASP A 5 15.89 3.46 6.25
CA ASP A 5 15.38 4.72 5.71
C ASP A 5 14.47 4.56 4.48
N ARG A 6 14.53 3.42 3.77
CA ARG A 6 13.75 3.16 2.55
C ARG A 6 12.85 1.94 2.73
N VAL A 7 11.57 2.20 2.99
CA VAL A 7 10.59 1.18 3.35
C VAL A 7 9.46 1.11 2.33
N LEU A 8 9.28 -0.06 1.73
CA LEU A 8 8.11 -0.37 0.90
C LEU A 8 7.05 -1.10 1.73
N VAL A 9 5.87 -0.51 1.87
CA VAL A 9 4.70 -1.21 2.43
C VAL A 9 3.90 -1.82 1.29
N TYR A 10 3.83 -3.13 1.23
CA TYR A 10 3.15 -3.85 0.16
C TYR A 10 2.06 -4.76 0.70
N GLY A 11 0.91 -4.76 0.05
CA GLY A 11 -0.20 -5.59 0.48
C GLY A 11 -1.33 -5.64 -0.55
N VAL A 12 -2.37 -6.40 -0.22
CA VAL A 12 -3.60 -6.40 -1.00
C VAL A 12 -4.35 -5.09 -0.81
N THR A 13 -5.25 -4.80 -1.72
CA THR A 13 -6.07 -3.59 -1.68
C THR A 13 -6.71 -3.38 -0.30
N GLY A 14 -6.50 -2.20 0.26
CA GLY A 14 -7.10 -1.79 1.52
C GLY A 14 -6.27 -2.03 2.78
N SER A 15 -5.04 -2.51 2.69
CA SER A 15 -4.23 -2.84 3.88
C SER A 15 -3.04 -1.92 4.14
N GLY A 16 -2.47 -1.25 3.14
CA GLY A 16 -1.18 -0.57 3.24
C GLY A 16 -1.16 0.85 3.79
N LYS A 17 -2.08 1.74 3.39
CA LYS A 17 -2.03 3.18 3.71
C LYS A 17 -1.84 3.49 5.20
N THR A 18 -2.68 2.93 6.05
CA THR A 18 -2.61 3.16 7.51
C THR A 18 -1.26 2.72 8.08
N THR A 19 -0.68 1.63 7.56
CA THR A 19 0.63 1.13 7.98
C THR A 19 1.74 2.08 7.57
N ALA A 20 1.74 2.56 6.33
CA ALA A 20 2.74 3.52 5.86
C ALA A 20 2.70 4.82 6.67
N LEU A 21 1.51 5.36 6.92
CA LEU A 21 1.31 6.54 7.75
C LEU A 21 1.79 6.33 9.19
N ALA A 22 1.49 5.16 9.80
CA ALA A 22 1.93 4.84 11.15
C ALA A 22 3.46 4.70 11.25
N ILE A 23 4.11 4.13 10.24
CA ILE A 23 5.57 4.08 10.16
C ILE A 23 6.15 5.49 10.07
N GLY A 24 5.64 6.31 9.13
CA GLY A 24 6.12 7.68 8.96
C GLY A 24 5.95 8.54 10.21
N ALA A 25 4.79 8.44 10.89
CA ALA A 25 4.52 9.19 12.12
C ALA A 25 5.50 8.85 13.26
N ARG A 26 5.95 7.59 13.35
CA ARG A 26 6.87 7.13 14.41
C ARG A 26 8.35 7.33 14.06
N THR A 27 8.69 7.39 12.78
CA THR A 27 10.10 7.45 12.34
C THR A 27 10.52 8.81 11.80
N GLY A 28 9.56 9.68 11.48
CA GLY A 28 9.82 10.94 10.77
C GLY A 28 10.25 10.73 9.30
N LEU A 29 10.03 9.54 8.75
CA LEU A 29 10.26 9.28 7.33
C LEU A 29 9.15 9.90 6.47
N PRO A 30 9.49 10.53 5.34
CA PRO A 30 8.48 11.03 4.41
C PRO A 30 7.65 9.87 3.83
N VAL A 31 6.33 10.02 3.87
CA VAL A 31 5.39 9.00 3.39
C VAL A 31 4.78 9.42 2.08
N THR A 32 4.78 8.52 1.12
CA THR A 32 4.07 8.69 -0.15
C THR A 32 2.97 7.64 -0.29
N LEU A 33 1.74 8.13 -0.41
CA LEU A 33 0.57 7.31 -0.70
C LEU A 33 0.35 7.29 -2.22
N VAL A 34 0.70 6.18 -2.85
CA VAL A 34 0.69 6.07 -4.33
C VAL A 34 -0.69 6.30 -4.94
N ASP A 35 -1.77 5.94 -4.24
CA ASP A 35 -3.12 6.23 -4.73
C ASP A 35 -3.38 7.73 -4.95
N GLU A 36 -2.71 8.63 -4.20
CA GLU A 36 -2.84 10.08 -4.35
C GLU A 36 -2.10 10.61 -5.59
N LEU A 37 -1.07 9.89 -6.03
CA LEU A 37 -0.34 10.18 -7.27
C LEU A 37 -1.00 9.54 -8.50
N THR A 38 -1.91 8.60 -8.30
CA THR A 38 -2.52 7.80 -9.36
C THR A 38 -3.83 8.39 -9.87
N TRP A 39 -4.59 9.04 -9.00
CA TRP A 39 -5.94 9.49 -9.31
C TRP A 39 -6.06 11.02 -9.24
N LEU A 40 -6.49 11.62 -10.33
CA LEU A 40 -6.94 13.02 -10.39
C LEU A 40 -8.41 13.13 -9.92
N PRO A 41 -8.91 14.36 -9.65
CA PRO A 41 -10.32 14.60 -9.40
C PRO A 41 -11.22 13.97 -10.49
N GLY A 42 -12.35 13.41 -10.09
CA GLY A 42 -13.27 12.71 -10.99
C GLY A 42 -12.87 11.27 -11.33
N TRP A 43 -11.94 10.66 -10.56
CA TRP A 43 -11.42 9.30 -10.79
C TRP A 43 -10.72 9.15 -12.15
N VAL A 44 -10.09 10.20 -12.63
CA VAL A 44 -9.28 10.17 -13.84
C VAL A 44 -7.90 9.60 -13.49
N LEU A 45 -7.47 8.60 -14.25
CA LEU A 45 -6.15 7.98 -14.05
C LEU A 45 -5.07 8.91 -14.61
N VAL A 46 -4.05 9.19 -13.80
CA VAL A 46 -2.83 9.86 -14.27
C VAL A 46 -2.11 8.94 -15.26
N GLU A 47 -1.54 9.49 -16.31
CA GLU A 47 -0.78 8.72 -17.29
C GLU A 47 0.36 7.92 -16.62
N THR A 48 0.55 6.67 -17.02
CA THR A 48 1.53 5.75 -16.39
C THR A 48 2.96 6.26 -16.49
N SER A 49 3.31 6.95 -17.57
CA SER A 49 4.61 7.60 -17.76
C SER A 49 4.88 8.65 -16.67
N VAL A 50 3.90 9.52 -16.41
CA VAL A 50 3.97 10.56 -15.37
C VAL A 50 4.05 9.95 -13.97
N GLN A 51 3.24 8.92 -13.71
CA GLN A 51 3.32 8.19 -12.44
C GLN A 51 4.72 7.59 -12.22
N ARG A 52 5.31 6.98 -13.24
CA ARG A 52 6.65 6.39 -13.18
C ARG A 52 7.74 7.42 -12.93
N GLU A 53 7.64 8.57 -13.55
CA GLU A 53 8.57 9.71 -13.37
C GLU A 53 8.53 10.18 -11.91
N VAL A 54 7.35 10.56 -11.42
CA VAL A 54 7.18 11.06 -10.04
C VAL A 54 7.61 10.03 -8.99
N ILE A 55 7.22 8.76 -9.16
CA ILE A 55 7.65 7.70 -8.23
C ILE A 55 9.15 7.46 -8.34
N GLY A 56 9.71 7.56 -9.55
CA GLY A 56 11.15 7.46 -9.78
C GLY A 56 11.93 8.51 -9.00
N GLU A 57 11.49 9.76 -9.02
CA GLU A 57 12.08 10.86 -8.25
C GLU A 57 12.01 10.59 -6.73
N ILE A 58 10.84 10.15 -6.24
CA ILE A 58 10.64 9.84 -4.81
C ILE A 58 11.60 8.75 -4.36
N VAL A 59 11.69 7.64 -5.10
CA VAL A 59 12.53 6.51 -4.70
C VAL A 59 14.02 6.74 -5.00
N ALA A 60 14.38 7.75 -5.80
CA ALA A 60 15.75 8.22 -5.93
C ALA A 60 16.27 8.85 -4.64
N GLY A 61 15.38 9.36 -3.79
CA GLY A 61 15.72 9.91 -2.49
C GLY A 61 16.30 8.86 -1.52
N GLU A 62 16.98 9.34 -0.48
CA GLU A 62 17.62 8.48 0.52
C GLU A 62 16.64 7.99 1.60
N ARG A 63 15.52 8.68 1.80
CA ARG A 63 14.56 8.40 2.89
C ARG A 63 13.13 8.44 2.38
N TRP A 64 12.40 7.34 2.51
CA TRP A 64 10.99 7.27 2.12
C TRP A 64 10.26 6.05 2.71
N VAL A 65 8.96 6.22 2.90
CA VAL A 65 8.00 5.14 3.08
C VAL A 65 7.01 5.20 1.91
N LEU A 66 6.96 4.16 1.10
CA LEU A 66 6.08 4.08 -0.05
C LEU A 66 4.97 3.05 0.20
N ASP A 67 3.70 3.49 0.15
CA ASP A 67 2.56 2.58 0.11
C ASP A 67 2.25 2.23 -1.34
N SER A 68 2.63 1.04 -1.77
CA SER A 68 2.45 0.64 -3.16
C SER A 68 1.82 -0.74 -3.28
N SER A 69 0.73 -0.79 -4.03
CA SER A 69 0.07 -2.03 -4.44
C SER A 69 0.14 -2.29 -5.94
N TYR A 70 0.70 -1.37 -6.71
CA TYR A 70 0.74 -1.43 -8.17
C TYR A 70 1.98 -2.16 -8.66
N GLY A 71 1.91 -2.77 -9.85
CA GLY A 71 2.98 -3.57 -10.41
C GLY A 71 3.95 -2.83 -11.34
N ASP A 72 3.53 -1.68 -11.85
CA ASP A 72 4.17 -1.04 -13.01
C ASP A 72 5.53 -0.41 -12.70
N TRP A 73 5.80 -0.09 -11.45
CA TRP A 73 7.07 0.52 -11.00
C TRP A 73 7.86 -0.31 -9.98
N LEU A 74 7.38 -1.49 -9.60
CA LEU A 74 8.10 -2.35 -8.64
C LEU A 74 9.51 -2.72 -9.11
N GLY A 75 9.74 -2.78 -10.42
CA GLY A 75 11.05 -3.09 -10.99
C GLY A 75 12.16 -2.10 -10.64
N PHE A 76 11.83 -0.84 -10.36
CA PHE A 76 12.81 0.16 -9.92
C PHE A 76 12.67 0.57 -8.45
N VAL A 77 11.53 0.28 -7.82
CA VAL A 77 11.32 0.53 -6.38
C VAL A 77 12.02 -0.53 -5.52
N LEU A 78 11.85 -1.82 -5.86
CA LEU A 78 12.39 -2.93 -5.08
C LEU A 78 13.92 -2.89 -4.91
N PRO A 79 14.72 -2.64 -5.97
CA PRO A 79 16.17 -2.57 -5.82
C PRO A 79 16.65 -1.44 -4.90
N ARG A 80 15.82 -0.44 -4.67
CA ARG A 80 16.14 0.68 -3.77
C ARG A 80 15.58 0.51 -2.36
N ALA A 81 14.59 -0.34 -2.18
CA ALA A 81 14.03 -0.63 -0.87
C ALA A 81 15.06 -1.34 0.01
N GLN A 82 15.11 -0.99 1.29
CA GLN A 82 15.92 -1.66 2.31
C GLN A 82 15.09 -2.59 3.19
N LEU A 83 13.75 -2.42 3.15
CA LEU A 83 12.79 -3.27 3.83
C LEU A 83 11.48 -3.28 3.07
N VAL A 84 10.89 -4.46 2.95
CA VAL A 84 9.50 -4.63 2.50
C VAL A 84 8.64 -5.10 3.67
N VAL A 85 7.64 -4.30 4.02
CA VAL A 85 6.60 -4.66 5.00
C VAL A 85 5.42 -5.26 4.23
N GLY A 86 5.35 -6.58 4.21
CA GLY A 86 4.36 -7.36 3.47
C GLY A 86 3.12 -7.67 4.31
N LEU A 87 1.96 -7.17 3.89
CA LEU A 87 0.68 -7.38 4.59
C LEU A 87 -0.04 -8.60 3.99
N ASP A 88 0.37 -9.80 4.42
CA ASP A 88 -0.10 -11.11 3.92
C ASP A 88 -1.39 -11.58 4.60
N TYR A 89 -2.31 -10.65 4.86
CA TYR A 89 -3.57 -10.96 5.55
C TYR A 89 -4.42 -11.97 4.78
N PRO A 90 -5.16 -12.86 5.49
CA PRO A 90 -6.13 -13.75 4.86
C PRO A 90 -7.17 -12.96 4.06
N ARG A 91 -7.69 -13.59 2.98
CA ARG A 91 -8.65 -12.92 2.08
C ARG A 91 -9.87 -12.40 2.82
N TRP A 92 -10.44 -13.19 3.73
CA TRP A 92 -11.62 -12.79 4.48
C TRP A 92 -11.38 -11.53 5.32
N LEU A 93 -10.20 -11.40 5.93
CA LEU A 93 -9.84 -10.26 6.76
C LEU A 93 -9.64 -9.00 5.92
N SER A 94 -8.85 -9.10 4.84
CA SER A 94 -8.61 -7.97 3.94
C SER A 94 -9.89 -7.52 3.22
N LEU A 95 -10.75 -8.47 2.83
CA LEU A 95 -12.05 -8.16 2.23
C LEU A 95 -13.00 -7.49 3.22
N ALA A 96 -13.12 -8.02 4.45
CA ALA A 96 -13.96 -7.43 5.48
C ALA A 96 -13.53 -5.97 5.80
N ARG A 97 -12.22 -5.72 5.91
CA ARG A 97 -11.68 -4.37 6.11
C ARG A 97 -11.99 -3.46 4.92
N LEU A 98 -11.81 -3.97 3.70
CA LEU A 98 -12.13 -3.22 2.48
C LEU A 98 -13.60 -2.85 2.43
N VAL A 99 -14.51 -3.81 2.60
CA VAL A 99 -15.96 -3.58 2.56
C VAL A 99 -16.37 -2.58 3.64
N ARG A 100 -15.95 -2.79 4.89
CA ARG A 100 -16.26 -1.86 5.99
C ARG A 100 -15.81 -0.44 5.67
N ARG A 101 -14.59 -0.28 5.16
CA ARG A 101 -14.02 1.03 4.78
C ARG A 101 -14.83 1.67 3.65
N THR A 102 -15.12 0.91 2.58
CA THR A 102 -15.89 1.39 1.44
C THR A 102 -17.30 1.82 1.86
N VAL A 103 -18.00 1.00 2.63
CA VAL A 103 -19.34 1.36 3.17
C VAL A 103 -19.27 2.62 4.03
N SER A 104 -18.30 2.71 4.96
CA SER A 104 -18.11 3.91 5.77
C SER A 104 -17.93 5.16 4.90
N ARG A 105 -17.07 5.10 3.89
CA ARG A 105 -16.77 6.25 3.01
C ARG A 105 -17.94 6.66 2.13
N VAL A 106 -18.73 5.70 1.65
CA VAL A 106 -19.96 6.02 0.91
C VAL A 106 -20.99 6.74 1.80
N ILE A 107 -21.08 6.36 3.07
CA ILE A 107 -22.00 6.99 4.05
C ILE A 107 -21.48 8.37 4.47
N THR A 108 -20.20 8.46 4.85
CA THR A 108 -19.60 9.70 5.36
C THR A 108 -19.26 10.71 4.26
N LYS A 109 -19.24 10.27 2.99
CA LYS A 109 -18.76 11.05 1.83
C LYS A 109 -17.37 11.64 2.03
N GLU A 110 -16.53 10.92 2.79
CA GLU A 110 -15.16 11.32 3.07
C GLU A 110 -14.36 11.45 1.77
N PRO A 111 -13.78 12.63 1.47
CA PRO A 111 -12.95 12.80 0.29
C PRO A 111 -11.67 11.95 0.39
N LEU A 112 -11.25 11.39 -0.72
CA LEU A 112 -10.01 10.62 -0.84
C LEU A 112 -9.34 10.89 -2.18
N CYS A 113 -8.05 10.60 -2.29
CA CYS A 113 -7.31 10.67 -3.57
C CYS A 113 -7.68 11.92 -4.39
N ASN A 114 -7.27 13.10 -3.94
CA ASN A 114 -7.51 14.37 -4.62
C ASN A 114 -9.02 14.78 -4.70
N GLY A 115 -9.77 14.56 -3.62
CA GLY A 115 -11.14 15.02 -3.50
C GLY A 115 -12.19 14.08 -4.11
N ASN A 116 -11.79 12.91 -4.58
CA ASN A 116 -12.73 11.90 -5.06
C ASN A 116 -13.59 11.36 -3.91
N VAL A 117 -14.83 11.01 -4.20
CA VAL A 117 -15.78 10.44 -3.23
C VAL A 117 -16.24 9.06 -3.71
N GLU A 118 -16.25 8.09 -2.81
CA GLU A 118 -16.83 6.77 -3.08
C GLU A 118 -18.36 6.88 -3.10
N THR A 119 -19.02 6.26 -4.09
CA THR A 119 -20.47 6.22 -4.24
C THR A 119 -20.94 4.79 -4.40
N TRP A 120 -22.24 4.53 -4.11
CA TRP A 120 -22.82 3.20 -4.34
C TRP A 120 -22.71 2.76 -5.80
N SER A 121 -22.87 3.69 -6.77
CA SER A 121 -22.65 3.39 -8.18
C SER A 121 -21.27 2.80 -8.43
N LYS A 122 -20.22 3.45 -7.92
CA LYS A 122 -18.82 2.98 -8.03
C LYS A 122 -18.59 1.61 -7.38
N VAL A 123 -19.25 1.32 -6.28
CA VAL A 123 -19.13 0.02 -5.59
C VAL A 123 -19.65 -1.13 -6.45
N PHE A 124 -20.70 -0.90 -7.24
CA PHE A 124 -21.32 -1.92 -8.09
C PHE A 124 -20.80 -1.97 -9.53
N GLU A 125 -19.95 -1.03 -9.94
CA GLU A 125 -19.32 -1.03 -11.26
C GLU A 125 -18.43 -2.27 -11.49
N ARG A 126 -18.20 -2.60 -12.78
CA ARG A 126 -17.35 -3.73 -13.18
C ARG A 126 -15.89 -3.59 -12.70
N ASP A 127 -15.44 -2.35 -12.55
CA ASP A 127 -14.09 -2.01 -12.09
C ASP A 127 -14.04 -1.57 -10.63
N SER A 128 -15.04 -1.96 -9.84
CA SER A 128 -15.11 -1.65 -8.43
C SER A 128 -13.90 -2.19 -7.67
N ILE A 129 -13.52 -1.47 -6.62
CA ILE A 129 -12.40 -1.83 -5.75
C ILE A 129 -12.57 -3.22 -5.11
N ILE A 130 -13.81 -3.65 -4.87
CA ILE A 130 -14.12 -4.98 -4.34
C ILE A 130 -13.82 -6.06 -5.39
N ARG A 131 -14.24 -5.88 -6.64
CA ARG A 131 -13.91 -6.81 -7.73
C ARG A 131 -12.42 -6.84 -8.03
N TRP A 132 -11.76 -5.69 -7.98
CA TRP A 132 -10.31 -5.60 -8.09
C TRP A 132 -9.61 -6.39 -6.99
N HIS A 133 -10.11 -6.36 -5.75
CA HIS A 133 -9.59 -7.18 -4.67
C HIS A 133 -9.60 -8.67 -5.03
N PHE A 134 -10.72 -9.20 -5.52
CA PHE A 134 -10.81 -10.61 -5.93
C PHE A 134 -9.83 -10.98 -7.04
N ARG A 135 -9.70 -10.13 -8.05
CA ARG A 135 -8.82 -10.35 -9.21
C ARG A 135 -7.33 -10.28 -8.83
N SER A 136 -6.96 -9.37 -7.94
CA SER A 136 -5.56 -9.07 -7.64
C SER A 136 -5.02 -9.83 -6.42
N PHE A 137 -5.87 -10.32 -5.51
CA PHE A 137 -5.49 -10.90 -4.22
C PHE A 137 -4.44 -12.01 -4.35
N ALA A 138 -4.76 -13.08 -5.09
CA ALA A 138 -3.88 -14.25 -5.20
C ALA A 138 -2.53 -13.89 -5.83
N ARG A 139 -2.53 -13.02 -6.86
CA ARG A 139 -1.33 -12.54 -7.53
C ARG A 139 -0.43 -11.73 -6.59
N LYS A 140 -0.99 -10.77 -5.83
CA LYS A 140 -0.25 -9.94 -4.89
C LYS A 140 0.33 -10.78 -3.75
N ARG A 141 -0.47 -11.68 -3.19
CA ARG A 141 -0.03 -12.59 -2.13
C ARG A 141 1.10 -13.50 -2.57
N ARG A 142 0.98 -14.12 -3.73
CA ARG A 142 2.05 -14.95 -4.30
C ARG A 142 3.32 -14.16 -4.53
N ARG A 143 3.21 -12.94 -5.05
CA ARG A 143 4.36 -12.05 -5.30
C ARG A 143 5.13 -11.73 -4.03
N MET A 144 4.48 -11.25 -2.98
CA MET A 144 5.18 -10.91 -1.73
C MET A 144 5.82 -12.11 -1.03
N ARG A 145 5.20 -13.31 -1.16
CA ARG A 145 5.79 -14.55 -0.65
C ARG A 145 6.99 -15.01 -1.47
N ALA A 146 6.96 -14.81 -2.79
CA ALA A 146 8.11 -15.08 -3.65
C ALA A 146 9.29 -14.17 -3.28
N TRP A 147 9.04 -12.88 -3.04
CA TRP A 147 10.08 -11.97 -2.57
C TRP A 147 10.66 -12.37 -1.21
N ALA A 148 9.82 -12.82 -0.27
CA ALA A 148 10.29 -13.27 1.03
C ALA A 148 11.13 -14.56 0.98
N ALA A 149 11.00 -15.33 -0.09
CA ALA A 149 11.77 -16.56 -0.31
C ALA A 149 13.03 -16.35 -1.17
N ASP A 150 13.19 -15.16 -1.75
CA ASP A 150 14.27 -14.84 -2.66
C ASP A 150 15.39 -14.08 -1.92
N PRO A 151 16.60 -14.67 -1.78
CA PRO A 151 17.72 -14.03 -1.05
C PRO A 151 18.27 -12.78 -1.74
N GLU A 152 18.00 -12.58 -3.04
CA GLU A 152 18.42 -11.39 -3.78
C GLU A 152 17.50 -10.18 -3.54
N MET A 153 16.34 -10.41 -2.92
CA MET A 153 15.42 -9.33 -2.57
C MET A 153 15.82 -8.64 -1.26
N PRO A 154 15.45 -7.37 -1.08
CA PRO A 154 15.58 -6.73 0.23
C PRO A 154 14.81 -7.53 1.29
N PRO A 155 15.17 -7.47 2.57
CA PRO A 155 14.45 -8.14 3.65
C PRO A 155 12.94 -7.92 3.56
N VAL A 156 12.16 -9.00 3.58
CA VAL A 156 10.69 -8.96 3.50
C VAL A 156 10.11 -9.50 4.79
N LEU A 157 9.41 -8.67 5.54
CA LEU A 157 8.67 -9.08 6.74
C LEU A 157 7.21 -9.30 6.36
N LEU A 158 6.73 -10.53 6.47
CA LEU A 158 5.34 -10.89 6.18
C LEU A 158 4.51 -10.93 7.47
N PHE A 159 3.44 -10.15 7.49
CA PHE A 159 2.49 -10.14 8.60
C PHE A 159 1.16 -10.76 8.17
N GLY A 160 0.79 -11.87 8.81
CA GLY A 160 -0.47 -12.58 8.56
C GLY A 160 -1.67 -11.94 9.25
N HIS A 161 -1.42 -11.13 10.28
CA HIS A 161 -2.48 -10.49 11.06
C HIS A 161 -2.09 -9.07 11.51
N PRO A 162 -3.05 -8.11 11.61
CA PRO A 162 -2.77 -6.75 12.09
C PRO A 162 -2.15 -6.67 13.49
N ARG A 163 -2.43 -7.64 14.37
CA ARG A 163 -1.83 -7.70 15.72
C ARG A 163 -0.34 -8.00 15.67
N GLU A 164 0.11 -8.86 14.76
CA GLU A 164 1.53 -9.17 14.55
C GLU A 164 2.28 -7.91 14.07
N LEU A 165 1.69 -7.20 13.11
CA LEU A 165 2.22 -5.93 12.64
C LEU A 165 2.30 -4.89 13.76
N ALA A 166 1.25 -4.75 14.57
CA ALA A 166 1.22 -3.80 15.70
C ALA A 166 2.31 -4.13 16.72
N ALA A 167 2.43 -5.40 17.15
CA ALA A 167 3.46 -5.84 18.08
C ALA A 167 4.87 -5.60 17.53
N TRP A 168 5.09 -5.85 16.25
CA TRP A 168 6.37 -5.53 15.60
C TRP A 168 6.65 -4.02 15.62
N MET A 169 5.67 -3.20 15.25
CA MET A 169 5.84 -1.74 15.27
C MET A 169 6.15 -1.21 16.68
N GLU A 170 5.54 -1.77 17.71
CA GLU A 170 5.83 -1.41 19.11
C GLU A 170 7.24 -1.84 19.54
N SER A 171 7.75 -2.96 19.01
CA SER A 171 9.08 -3.46 19.36
C SER A 171 10.24 -2.76 18.66
N VAL A 172 10.02 -2.17 17.47
CA VAL A 172 11.09 -1.62 16.64
C VAL A 172 11.00 -0.12 16.39
N LEU A 173 9.82 0.49 16.61
CA LEU A 173 9.62 1.92 16.39
C LEU A 173 9.55 2.67 17.73
N PRO A 174 10.15 3.87 17.82
CA PRO A 174 9.98 4.71 19.00
C PRO A 174 8.50 5.04 19.22
N GLY A 175 8.11 5.15 20.48
CA GLY A 175 6.76 5.53 20.88
C GLY A 175 6.43 6.99 20.59
#